data_e16e9098afb7c01de1ea81e434e8fe92
#
_entry.id   e16e9098afb7c01de1ea81e434e8fe92
#
_cell.length_a   1.000
_cell.length_b   1.000
_cell.length_c   1.000
_cell.angle_alpha   90.00
_cell.angle_beta   90.00
_cell.angle_gamma   90.00
#
_symmetry.space_group_name_H-M   'P 1'
#
loop_
_entity.id
_entity.type
_entity.pdbx_description
1 polymer ?
#
loop_
_entity_poly.entity_id
_entity_poly.type
_entity_poly.pdbx_seq_one_letter_code
_entity_poly.pdbx_strand_id
1 'polypeptide(L)'
;MATETQTVNTPVEIDFEKMDGLVPGMVQDARTGEILMLGFLNETSYRKSLETGFVTFWSRTRQKLWMKGETSGNRLRIASVATDCDNDALLFKVEVEGDGLVCHEGTVSCFTKPIGIEAK
;
A
#
# COMPACT_ATOMS: atom_id res chain seq x y z
N MET A 1 -17.68 17.16 -12.79
CA MET A 1 -16.96 17.20 -12.43
C MET A 1 -16.61 17.01 -11.84
N ALA A 2 -16.89 16.90 -11.84
CA ALA A 2 -16.25 16.82 -11.24
C ALA A 2 -15.79 16.57 -10.82
N THR A 3 -16.08 16.47 -10.88
CA THR A 3 -15.38 16.47 -10.42
C THR A 3 -14.77 16.54 -10.15
N GLU A 4 -15.04 16.46 -10.26
CA GLU A 4 -14.26 16.71 -10.00
C GLU A 4 -13.68 16.94 -9.36
N THR A 5 -14.11 17.00 -9.49
CA THR A 5 -13.39 17.30 -8.95
C THR A 5 -13.11 17.36 -8.13
N GLN A 6 -13.35 17.26 -8.06
CA GLN A 6 -12.95 17.40 -7.42
C GLN A 6 -12.32 17.40 -6.73
N THR A 7 -12.46 17.19 -7.00
CA THR A 7 -11.66 17.05 -6.37
C THR A 7 -11.28 17.68 -5.46
N VAL A 8 -11.86 17.71 -5.13
CA VAL A 8 -11.45 18.34 -4.10
C VAL A 8 -10.47 17.80 -3.30
N ASN A 9 -9.75 18.47 -2.83
CA ASN A 9 -8.60 18.03 -2.16
C ASN A 9 -8.62 18.44 -0.73
N THR A 10 -9.71 18.12 -0.07
CA THR A 10 -9.74 18.24 1.38
C THR A 10 -8.84 17.17 1.92
N PRO A 11 -7.79 17.51 2.63
CA PRO A 11 -6.90 16.49 3.18
C PRO A 11 -7.64 15.62 4.17
N VAL A 12 -7.44 14.33 4.04
CA VAL A 12 -7.96 13.36 4.99
C VAL A 12 -6.85 13.07 5.98
N GLU A 13 -7.17 13.21 7.26
CA GLU A 13 -6.20 12.92 8.30
C GLU A 13 -6.25 11.46 8.68
N ILE A 14 -5.11 10.80 8.58
CA ILE A 14 -5.00 9.38 8.93
C ILE A 14 -4.75 9.30 10.43
N ASP A 15 -5.46 8.38 11.09
CA ASP A 15 -5.36 8.21 12.54
C ASP A 15 -4.25 7.21 12.85
N PHE A 16 -3.04 7.72 12.99
CA PHE A 16 -1.90 6.87 13.33
C PHE A 16 -1.85 6.50 14.80
N GLU A 17 -2.62 7.16 15.65
CA GLU A 17 -2.51 6.94 17.08
C GLU A 17 -3.22 5.68 17.56
N LYS A 18 -4.25 5.26 16.85
CA LYS A 18 -5.05 4.12 17.25
C LYS A 18 -4.24 2.85 17.44
N MET A 19 -3.19 2.67 16.63
CA MET A 19 -2.39 1.46 16.64
C MET A 19 -0.91 1.78 16.87
N ASP A 20 -0.66 2.64 17.85
CA ASP A 20 0.69 2.98 18.28
C ASP A 20 1.55 3.55 17.17
N GLY A 21 0.95 4.39 16.34
CA GLY A 21 1.67 5.09 15.30
C GLY A 21 1.73 4.36 13.97
N LEU A 22 1.10 3.20 13.84
CA LEU A 22 1.13 2.43 12.61
C LEU A 22 -0.27 2.24 12.06
N VAL A 23 -0.36 2.19 10.72
CA VAL A 23 -1.59 1.76 10.05
C VAL A 23 -1.22 0.71 9.01
N PRO A 24 -2.12 -0.28 8.78
CA PRO A 24 -1.88 -1.24 7.70
C PRO A 24 -2.15 -0.59 6.35
N GLY A 25 -1.37 -0.99 5.36
CA GLY A 25 -1.56 -0.56 3.98
C GLY A 25 -1.67 -1.76 3.07
N MET A 26 -2.84 -1.93 2.47
CA MET A 26 -3.08 -2.97 1.48
C MET A 26 -2.66 -2.45 0.12
N VAL A 27 -2.01 -3.30 -0.68
CA VAL A 27 -1.58 -2.94 -2.02
C VAL A 27 -2.33 -3.81 -3.01
N GLN A 28 -2.95 -3.16 -3.98
CA GLN A 28 -3.78 -3.79 -5.00
C GLN A 28 -3.32 -3.34 -6.38
N ASP A 29 -3.28 -4.28 -7.34
CA ASP A 29 -2.95 -3.92 -8.70
C ASP A 29 -4.08 -3.08 -9.29
N ALA A 30 -3.74 -1.90 -9.81
CA ALA A 30 -4.75 -0.96 -10.33
C ALA A 30 -5.42 -1.48 -11.60
N ARG A 31 -4.75 -2.38 -12.35
CA ARG A 31 -5.29 -2.88 -13.61
C ARG A 31 -6.08 -4.16 -13.43
N THR A 32 -5.61 -5.06 -12.58
CA THR A 32 -6.22 -6.39 -12.46
C THR A 32 -7.12 -6.53 -11.26
N GLY A 33 -6.94 -5.68 -10.24
CA GLY A 33 -7.65 -5.80 -8.99
C GLY A 33 -7.05 -6.82 -8.03
N GLU A 34 -5.95 -7.46 -8.42
CA GLU A 34 -5.33 -8.47 -7.57
C GLU A 34 -4.73 -7.82 -6.32
N ILE A 35 -4.94 -8.45 -5.17
CA ILE A 35 -4.31 -8.01 -3.93
C ILE A 35 -2.88 -8.52 -3.94
N LEU A 36 -1.92 -7.62 -3.74
CA LEU A 36 -0.51 -7.94 -3.94
C LEU A 36 0.23 -8.16 -2.63
N MET A 37 0.02 -7.30 -1.64
CA MET A 37 0.71 -7.43 -0.36
C MET A 37 0.05 -6.53 0.67
N LEU A 38 0.47 -6.68 1.92
CA LEU A 38 0.10 -5.77 3.00
C LEU A 38 1.37 -5.42 3.77
N GLY A 39 1.51 -4.15 4.10
CA GLY A 39 2.61 -3.67 4.95
C GLY A 39 2.09 -2.66 5.94
N PHE A 40 2.99 -2.08 6.71
CA PHE A 40 2.61 -1.09 7.72
C PHE A 40 3.29 0.23 7.42
N LEU A 41 2.58 1.31 7.74
CA LEU A 41 3.10 2.66 7.54
C LEU A 41 2.99 3.43 8.84
N ASN A 42 4.01 4.25 9.11
CA ASN A 42 3.88 5.31 10.10
C ASN A 42 3.66 6.62 9.35
N GLU A 43 3.53 7.70 10.08
CA GLU A 43 3.25 8.98 9.43
C GLU A 43 4.37 9.37 8.45
N THR A 44 5.62 9.12 8.81
CA THR A 44 6.76 9.47 7.96
C THR A 44 6.74 8.68 6.65
N SER A 45 6.51 7.36 6.70
CA SER A 45 6.49 6.55 5.49
C SER A 45 5.27 6.88 4.63
N TYR A 46 4.14 7.21 5.24
CA TYR A 46 2.96 7.62 4.51
C TYR A 46 3.23 8.91 3.74
N ARG A 47 3.79 9.92 4.41
CA ARG A 47 4.11 11.18 3.74
C ARG A 47 5.13 10.98 2.64
N LYS A 48 6.12 10.10 2.87
CA LYS A 48 7.13 9.80 1.86
C LYS A 48 6.49 9.15 0.64
N SER A 49 5.54 8.24 0.86
CA SER A 49 4.81 7.60 -0.25
C SER A 49 4.09 8.64 -1.10
N LEU A 50 3.39 9.59 -0.48
CA LEU A 50 2.68 10.62 -1.22
C LEU A 50 3.64 11.55 -1.94
N GLU A 51 4.78 11.85 -1.32
CA GLU A 51 5.75 12.77 -1.88
C GLU A 51 6.44 12.18 -3.11
N THR A 52 6.83 10.91 -3.04
CA THR A 52 7.58 10.28 -4.12
C THR A 52 6.69 9.64 -5.18
N GLY A 53 5.46 9.29 -4.82
CA GLY A 53 4.57 8.53 -5.71
C GLY A 53 4.81 7.04 -5.66
N PHE A 54 5.68 6.55 -4.79
CA PHE A 54 5.97 5.12 -4.65
C PHE A 54 5.71 4.68 -3.23
N VAL A 55 5.11 3.49 -3.06
CA VAL A 55 4.74 3.02 -1.72
C VAL A 55 5.99 2.76 -0.90
N THR A 56 6.08 3.44 0.23
CA THR A 56 7.18 3.32 1.18
C THR A 56 6.56 2.91 2.52
N PHE A 57 7.04 1.81 3.06
CA PHE A 57 6.54 1.26 4.31
C PHE A 57 7.47 1.59 5.46
N TRP A 58 6.99 1.35 6.68
CA TRP A 58 7.82 1.36 7.87
C TRP A 58 8.07 -0.10 8.28
N SER A 59 9.33 -0.48 8.34
CA SER A 59 9.69 -1.82 8.77
C SER A 59 9.73 -1.86 10.29
N ARG A 60 8.81 -2.62 10.91
CA ARG A 60 8.72 -2.72 12.36
C ARG A 60 9.93 -3.44 12.93
N THR A 61 10.44 -4.42 12.21
CA THR A 61 11.56 -5.22 12.72
C THR A 61 12.88 -4.49 12.56
N ARG A 62 13.05 -3.71 11.50
CA ARG A 62 14.30 -2.99 11.24
C ARG A 62 14.26 -1.55 11.72
N GLN A 63 13.10 -1.06 12.10
CA GLN A 63 12.90 0.32 12.57
C GLN A 63 13.42 1.34 11.57
N LYS A 64 13.02 1.17 10.29
CA LYS A 64 13.43 2.10 9.25
C LYS A 64 12.43 2.13 8.11
N LEU A 65 12.54 3.16 7.28
CA LEU A 65 11.75 3.28 6.07
C LEU A 65 12.19 2.22 5.06
N TRP A 66 11.23 1.75 4.28
CA TRP A 66 11.48 0.73 3.28
C TRP A 66 10.61 1.00 2.06
N MET A 67 11.23 1.49 0.98
CA MET A 67 10.52 1.65 -0.29
C MET A 67 10.49 0.29 -0.99
N LYS A 68 9.29 -0.24 -1.19
CA LYS A 68 9.13 -1.54 -1.83
C LYS A 68 9.68 -1.45 -3.25
N GLY A 69 10.57 -2.40 -3.58
CA GLY A 69 11.12 -2.50 -4.93
C GLY A 69 12.32 -1.62 -5.20
N GLU A 70 12.85 -0.90 -4.20
CA GLU A 70 13.98 -0.01 -4.47
C GLU A 70 15.23 -0.76 -4.90
N THR A 71 15.40 -2.00 -4.49
CA THR A 71 16.54 -2.82 -4.89
C THR A 71 16.22 -3.64 -6.14
N SER A 72 15.02 -4.26 -6.18
CA SER A 72 14.65 -5.14 -7.29
C SER A 72 14.23 -4.38 -8.54
N GLY A 73 13.86 -3.11 -8.41
CA GLY A 73 13.30 -2.34 -9.51
C GLY A 73 11.79 -2.49 -9.66
N ASN A 74 11.17 -3.34 -8.86
CA ASN A 74 9.73 -3.58 -8.93
C ASN A 74 8.99 -2.66 -7.96
N ARG A 75 9.15 -1.35 -8.16
CA ARG A 75 8.55 -0.36 -7.28
C ARG A 75 7.05 -0.29 -7.54
N LEU A 76 6.33 0.16 -6.52
CA LEU A 76 4.87 0.24 -6.55
C LEU A 76 4.47 1.69 -6.78
N ARG A 77 4.21 2.05 -8.04
CA ARG A 77 3.83 3.41 -8.40
C ARG A 77 2.36 3.61 -8.07
N ILE A 78 2.09 4.63 -7.27
CA ILE A 78 0.74 4.86 -6.73
C ILE A 78 -0.14 5.45 -7.82
N ALA A 79 -1.23 4.76 -8.17
CA ALA A 79 -2.27 5.27 -9.04
C ALA A 79 -3.34 5.98 -8.22
N SER A 80 -3.68 5.43 -7.06
CA SER A 80 -4.62 6.07 -6.14
C SER A 80 -4.41 5.55 -4.74
N VAL A 81 -4.83 6.31 -3.76
CA VAL A 81 -4.80 5.89 -2.37
C VAL A 81 -6.10 6.31 -1.70
N ALA A 82 -6.61 5.44 -0.85
CA ALA A 82 -7.82 5.70 -0.10
C ALA A 82 -7.63 5.23 1.33
N THR A 83 -8.38 5.83 2.24
CA THR A 83 -8.45 5.34 3.61
C THR A 83 -9.84 4.75 3.85
N ASP A 84 -9.96 3.94 4.88
CA ASP A 84 -11.25 3.35 5.24
C ASP A 84 -12.10 4.32 6.05
N CYS A 85 -13.27 3.83 6.52
CA CYS A 85 -14.28 4.71 7.09
C CYS A 85 -13.84 5.39 8.38
N ASP A 86 -12.88 4.84 9.11
CA ASP A 86 -12.39 5.43 10.35
C ASP A 86 -10.93 5.88 10.28
N ASN A 87 -10.39 5.97 9.06
CA ASN A 87 -9.10 6.60 8.75
C ASN A 87 -7.90 5.90 9.40
N ASP A 88 -7.97 4.58 9.55
CA ASP A 88 -6.87 3.85 10.18
C ASP A 88 -6.35 2.67 9.34
N ALA A 89 -6.75 2.59 8.07
CA ALA A 89 -6.22 1.60 7.14
C ALA A 89 -6.17 2.23 5.75
N LEU A 90 -5.15 1.88 4.98
CA LEU A 90 -4.93 2.48 3.67
C LEU A 90 -5.06 1.43 2.58
N LEU A 91 -5.55 1.85 1.43
CA LEU A 91 -5.56 1.05 0.21
C LEU A 91 -4.81 1.80 -0.86
N PHE A 92 -3.71 1.22 -1.32
CA PHE A 92 -2.93 1.74 -2.44
C PHE A 92 -3.24 0.94 -3.68
N LYS A 93 -3.78 1.58 -4.71
CA LYS A 93 -3.88 0.95 -6.02
C LYS A 93 -2.66 1.38 -6.82
N VAL A 94 -1.92 0.41 -7.33
CA VAL A 94 -0.60 0.67 -7.88
C VAL A 94 -0.42 0.06 -9.26
N GLU A 95 0.58 0.59 -9.97
CA GLU A 95 1.13 -0.03 -11.16
C GLU A 95 2.54 -0.49 -10.78
N VAL A 96 2.78 -1.79 -10.90
CA VAL A 96 4.06 -2.36 -10.47
C VAL A 96 5.06 -2.16 -11.60
N GLU A 97 6.22 -1.60 -11.26
CA GLU A 97 7.31 -1.40 -12.22
C GLU A 97 8.14 -2.66 -12.34
N GLY A 98 9.09 -2.64 -13.27
CA GLY A 98 10.01 -3.75 -13.48
C GLY A 98 9.30 -4.95 -14.12
N ASP A 99 9.58 -6.14 -13.62
CA ASP A 99 8.97 -7.36 -14.15
C ASP A 99 7.64 -7.71 -13.47
N GLY A 100 7.17 -6.85 -12.59
CA GLY A 100 5.84 -7.01 -11.98
C GLY A 100 5.77 -7.99 -10.83
N LEU A 101 6.90 -8.49 -10.34
CA LEU A 101 6.91 -9.46 -9.25
C LEU A 101 7.05 -8.74 -7.93
N VAL A 102 6.00 -8.76 -7.12
CA VAL A 102 5.97 -8.01 -5.87
C VAL A 102 6.62 -8.79 -4.73
N CYS A 103 6.38 -10.10 -4.68
CA CYS A 103 6.89 -10.92 -3.59
C CYS A 103 8.37 -11.26 -3.81
N HIS A 104 9.16 -11.22 -2.72
CA HIS A 104 10.58 -11.55 -2.81
C HIS A 104 10.81 -13.00 -3.23
N GLU A 105 9.79 -13.85 -3.20
CA GLU A 105 9.88 -15.23 -3.66
C GLU A 105 9.60 -15.38 -5.15
N GLY A 106 9.48 -14.25 -5.85
CA GLY A 106 9.35 -14.28 -7.31
C GLY A 106 7.93 -14.48 -7.82
N THR A 107 6.93 -14.16 -7.00
CA THR A 107 5.54 -14.22 -7.44
C THR A 107 4.96 -12.81 -7.55
N VAL A 108 3.89 -12.69 -8.34
CA VAL A 108 3.21 -11.41 -8.51
C VAL A 108 2.63 -10.94 -7.19
N SER A 109 1.97 -11.84 -6.46
CA SER A 109 1.35 -11.52 -5.17
C SER A 109 2.07 -12.25 -4.05
N CYS A 110 2.07 -11.65 -2.87
CA CYS A 110 2.54 -12.32 -1.67
C CYS A 110 1.54 -13.36 -1.15
N PHE A 111 0.29 -13.27 -1.59
CA PHE A 111 -0.78 -14.16 -1.10
C PHE A 111 -0.86 -15.39 -1.99
N THR A 112 0.02 -16.37 -1.74
CA THR A 112 0.16 -17.54 -2.60
C THR A 112 -0.18 -18.87 -1.93
N LYS A 113 -0.44 -18.86 -0.62
CA LYS A 113 -0.63 -20.11 0.13
C LYS A 113 -2.07 -20.20 0.61
N PRO A 114 -2.92 -20.89 -0.15
CA PRO A 114 -4.33 -20.98 0.24
C PRO A 114 -4.49 -21.80 1.52
N ILE A 115 -5.46 -21.39 2.32
CA ILE A 115 -5.86 -22.17 3.50
C ILE A 115 -7.14 -22.87 3.13
N GLY A 116 -7.12 -24.21 3.15
CA GLY A 116 -8.30 -24.98 2.80
C GLY A 116 -9.38 -24.85 3.86
N ILE A 117 -10.60 -24.60 3.40
CA ILE A 117 -11.75 -24.58 4.28
C ILE A 117 -12.81 -25.48 3.68
N GLU A 118 -13.60 -26.11 4.54
CA GLU A 118 -14.70 -26.93 4.07
C GLU A 118 -15.91 -26.07 3.78
N ALA A 119 -16.54 -26.33 2.63
CA ALA A 119 -17.79 -25.66 2.30
C ALA A 119 -18.88 -26.11 3.26
N LYS A 120 -19.77 -25.20 3.62
CA LYS A 120 -20.85 -25.48 4.54
C LYS A 120 -22.18 -25.56 3.85
#